data_7c98e4aff709bbde61925303528f1471
#
_entry.id   7c98e4aff709bbde61925303528f1471
#
_cell.length_a   1.000
_cell.length_b   1.000
_cell.length_c   1.000
_cell.angle_alpha   90.00
_cell.angle_beta   90.00
_cell.angle_gamma   90.00
#
_symmetry.space_group_name_H-M   'P 1'
#
loop_
_entity.id
_entity.type
_entity.pdbx_description
1 polymer ?
#
loop_
_entity_poly.entity_id
_entity_poly.type
_entity_poly.pdbx_seq_one_letter_code
_entity_poly.pdbx_strand_id
1 'polypeptide(L)'
;ECQFMGPTLKFQKDTVIAVTGADMSPKIDGKIIPLWESIEIKKDQILEMSYATVGARSYIAFSGGINTKPWLGSRSTFHKAGVGGIEGKAIQDDQEIPINKSKSIIGRKIKKDSIPKFSKGKKWEVEVVKGPNDDWIDDNGHKMFLNSDWKLQSKSDRTGYRLDGPNWTFAEKALNKGLEHGAEPSNIIDQGYPIGAINIAGQTPIILVNDGPSMGGFIVPYTVPSAAFWKLGQAKPGDQLKFKEVSLEKAQEMRTEQTLTCSEKSILSNSQINNEETNKTKIKIDKIKIIDFDKEKKNERMRKKMIEKRGMKNIKVRFF
;
A
#
# COMPACT_ATOMS: atom_id res chain seq x y z
N GLU A 1 8.84 -0.69 1.18
CA GLU A 1 7.71 0.04 0.59
C GLU A 1 8.08 1.50 0.38
N CYS A 2 7.75 2.01 -0.80
CA CYS A 2 7.92 3.40 -1.19
C CYS A 2 6.54 4.02 -1.42
N GLN A 3 6.24 5.15 -0.77
CA GLN A 3 4.94 5.80 -0.89
C GLN A 3 5.08 7.11 -1.67
N PHE A 4 4.33 7.24 -2.78
CA PHE A 4 4.27 8.38 -3.71
C PHE A 4 5.56 8.68 -4.46
N MET A 5 6.72 8.45 -3.90
CA MET A 5 8.02 8.62 -4.51
C MET A 5 8.98 7.54 -4.03
N GLY A 6 9.83 7.03 -4.92
CA GLY A 6 10.83 6.05 -4.59
C GLY A 6 12.20 6.68 -4.25
N PRO A 7 13.11 5.88 -3.68
CA PRO A 7 14.44 6.32 -3.30
C PRO A 7 15.43 6.26 -4.45
N THR A 8 16.60 6.84 -4.22
CA THR A 8 17.83 6.53 -4.94
C THR A 8 18.70 5.63 -4.06
N LEU A 9 19.07 4.45 -4.56
CA LEU A 9 19.84 3.44 -3.83
C LEU A 9 21.15 3.13 -4.57
N LYS A 10 22.30 3.25 -3.88
CA LYS A 10 23.57 2.73 -4.37
C LYS A 10 23.85 1.37 -3.76
N PHE A 11 24.22 0.40 -4.60
CA PHE A 11 24.48 -0.97 -4.18
C PHE A 11 25.97 -1.16 -3.89
N GLN A 12 26.29 -1.68 -2.71
CA GLN A 12 27.67 -1.95 -2.31
C GLN A 12 28.19 -3.32 -2.79
N LYS A 13 27.29 -4.21 -3.23
CA LYS A 13 27.60 -5.56 -3.76
C LYS A 13 26.55 -5.97 -4.77
N ASP A 14 26.88 -6.96 -5.58
CA ASP A 14 25.95 -7.58 -6.51
C ASP A 14 24.75 -8.19 -5.77
N THR A 15 23.56 -8.00 -6.31
CA THR A 15 22.33 -8.62 -5.81
C THR A 15 21.30 -8.82 -6.91
N VAL A 16 20.16 -9.38 -6.55
CA VAL A 16 18.96 -9.41 -7.39
C VAL A 16 17.85 -8.66 -6.68
N ILE A 17 17.15 -7.81 -7.43
CA ILE A 17 16.01 -7.05 -6.97
C ILE A 17 14.81 -7.32 -7.85
N ALA A 18 13.62 -7.02 -7.34
CA ALA A 18 12.41 -6.89 -8.13
C ALA A 18 11.63 -5.65 -7.65
N VAL A 19 11.14 -4.85 -8.58
CA VAL A 19 10.31 -3.68 -8.30
C VAL A 19 8.89 -3.98 -8.72
N THR A 20 7.93 -3.79 -7.81
CA THR A 20 6.51 -4.07 -8.04
C THR A 20 5.62 -2.95 -7.50
N GLY A 21 4.31 -3.01 -7.76
CA GLY A 21 3.35 -2.01 -7.27
C GLY A 21 3.21 -0.83 -8.23
N ALA A 22 3.15 0.39 -7.68
CA ALA A 22 3.01 1.62 -8.45
C ALA A 22 4.19 1.83 -9.40
N ASP A 23 3.90 2.38 -10.58
CA ASP A 23 4.96 2.77 -11.51
C ASP A 23 5.62 4.08 -11.05
N MET A 24 6.85 3.95 -10.56
CA MET A 24 7.72 5.04 -10.14
C MET A 24 8.91 5.20 -11.10
N SER A 25 8.78 4.72 -12.33
CA SER A 25 9.77 4.82 -13.42
C SER A 25 11.18 4.39 -12.97
N PRO A 26 11.35 3.16 -12.44
CA PRO A 26 12.64 2.72 -11.92
C PRO A 26 13.70 2.62 -13.02
N LYS A 27 14.91 3.08 -12.70
CA LYS A 27 16.08 3.05 -13.60
C LYS A 27 17.29 2.54 -12.86
N ILE A 28 18.16 1.80 -13.56
CA ILE A 28 19.51 1.46 -13.10
C ILE A 28 20.48 2.22 -14.00
N ASP A 29 21.32 3.08 -13.41
CA ASP A 29 22.29 3.94 -14.12
C ASP A 29 21.66 4.67 -15.32
N GLY A 30 20.45 5.26 -15.08
CA GLY A 30 19.68 5.99 -16.09
C GLY A 30 18.88 5.15 -17.07
N LYS A 31 19.04 3.81 -17.11
CA LYS A 31 18.29 2.90 -18.00
C LYS A 31 17.04 2.39 -17.32
N ILE A 32 15.88 2.53 -17.98
CA ILE A 32 14.59 2.02 -17.47
C ILE A 32 14.66 0.51 -17.29
N ILE A 33 14.18 0.02 -16.16
CA ILE A 33 14.06 -1.41 -15.85
C ILE A 33 12.58 -1.83 -15.79
N PRO A 34 12.28 -3.10 -16.13
CA PRO A 34 10.92 -3.61 -16.06
C PRO A 34 10.45 -3.73 -14.61
N LEU A 35 9.14 -3.50 -14.40
CA LEU A 35 8.44 -3.90 -13.19
C LEU A 35 8.05 -5.38 -13.25
N TRP A 36 7.83 -6.01 -12.09
CA TRP A 36 7.34 -7.39 -11.96
C TRP A 36 8.29 -8.45 -12.51
N GLU A 37 9.56 -8.12 -12.55
CA GLU A 37 10.63 -9.01 -13.00
C GLU A 37 11.82 -8.94 -12.04
N SER A 38 12.49 -10.07 -11.81
CA SER A 38 13.74 -10.12 -11.04
C SER A 38 14.93 -9.82 -11.93
N ILE A 39 15.72 -8.81 -11.56
CA ILE A 39 16.87 -8.30 -12.29
C ILE A 39 18.11 -8.29 -11.41
N GLU A 40 19.24 -8.59 -12.06
CA GLU A 40 20.53 -8.43 -11.42
C GLU A 40 20.93 -6.95 -11.36
N ILE A 41 21.49 -6.54 -10.25
CA ILE A 41 22.13 -5.23 -10.08
C ILE A 41 23.54 -5.45 -9.54
N LYS A 42 24.51 -4.78 -10.13
CA LYS A 42 25.92 -4.90 -9.80
C LYS A 42 26.32 -3.94 -8.71
N LYS A 43 27.46 -4.26 -8.07
CA LYS A 43 28.13 -3.36 -7.16
C LYS A 43 28.34 -2.00 -7.82
N ASP A 44 28.19 -0.93 -7.05
CA ASP A 44 28.30 0.48 -7.42
C ASP A 44 27.22 1.01 -8.36
N GLN A 45 26.34 0.17 -8.91
CA GLN A 45 25.20 0.64 -9.68
C GLN A 45 24.17 1.36 -8.80
N ILE A 46 23.37 2.22 -9.42
CA ILE A 46 22.42 3.08 -8.77
C ILE A 46 21.03 2.79 -9.30
N LEU A 47 20.11 2.40 -8.39
CA LEU A 47 18.69 2.36 -8.67
C LEU A 47 18.09 3.71 -8.34
N GLU A 48 17.48 4.35 -9.33
CA GLU A 48 16.72 5.61 -9.16
C GLU A 48 15.26 5.36 -9.38
N MET A 49 14.41 5.86 -8.50
CA MET A 49 12.96 5.83 -8.64
C MET A 49 12.40 7.24 -8.48
N SER A 50 11.32 7.55 -9.23
CA SER A 50 10.70 8.87 -9.27
C SER A 50 9.34 8.88 -8.55
N TYR A 51 8.51 9.86 -8.86
CA TYR A 51 7.13 9.92 -8.39
C TYR A 51 6.25 8.85 -9.05
N ALA A 52 5.27 8.32 -8.29
CA ALA A 52 4.29 7.38 -8.82
C ALA A 52 3.42 8.05 -9.90
N THR A 53 3.51 7.55 -11.12
CA THR A 53 2.68 7.97 -12.26
C THR A 53 1.31 7.31 -12.20
N VAL A 54 1.28 6.02 -11.78
CA VAL A 54 0.06 5.22 -11.58
C VAL A 54 0.19 4.50 -10.25
N GLY A 55 -0.87 4.53 -9.45
CA GLY A 55 -0.87 3.98 -8.09
C GLY A 55 -0.20 4.91 -7.09
N ALA A 56 0.08 4.41 -5.89
CA ALA A 56 0.62 5.17 -4.77
C ALA A 56 1.84 4.52 -4.11
N ARG A 57 1.90 3.18 -4.10
CA ARG A 57 2.93 2.42 -3.38
C ARG A 57 3.66 1.46 -4.30
N SER A 58 4.99 1.54 -4.26
CA SER A 58 5.90 0.61 -4.92
C SER A 58 6.70 -0.16 -3.88
N TYR A 59 7.11 -1.36 -4.25
CA TYR A 59 7.85 -2.26 -3.38
C TYR A 59 9.12 -2.70 -4.06
N ILE A 60 10.25 -2.62 -3.36
CA ILE A 60 11.54 -3.13 -3.80
C ILE A 60 11.83 -4.39 -2.99
N ALA A 61 11.78 -5.55 -3.63
CA ALA A 61 12.21 -6.79 -3.05
C ALA A 61 13.71 -6.99 -3.29
N PHE A 62 14.43 -7.40 -2.25
CA PHE A 62 15.84 -7.76 -2.33
C PHE A 62 15.98 -9.27 -2.11
N SER A 63 16.83 -9.91 -2.91
CA SER A 63 17.11 -11.33 -2.70
C SER A 63 17.69 -11.55 -1.31
N GLY A 64 17.09 -12.49 -0.56
CA GLY A 64 17.41 -12.76 0.84
C GLY A 64 16.65 -11.90 1.85
N GLY A 65 15.98 -10.84 1.40
CA GLY A 65 15.21 -9.93 2.26
C GLY A 65 16.09 -9.00 3.10
N ILE A 66 15.46 -7.99 3.68
CA ILE A 66 16.10 -7.01 4.56
C ILE A 66 16.43 -7.66 5.90
N ASN A 67 17.65 -7.47 6.40
CA ASN A 67 18.16 -8.05 7.64
C ASN A 67 18.03 -7.10 8.82
N THR A 68 16.81 -6.77 9.20
CA THR A 68 16.52 -6.06 10.45
C THR A 68 16.17 -7.05 11.56
N LYS A 69 16.31 -6.62 12.81
CA LYS A 69 15.91 -7.43 13.97
C LYS A 69 14.40 -7.63 13.95
N PRO A 70 13.89 -8.87 14.05
CA PRO A 70 12.46 -9.09 14.18
C PRO A 70 11.90 -8.47 15.46
N TRP A 71 10.74 -7.83 15.36
CA TRP A 71 9.94 -7.36 16.48
C TRP A 71 8.56 -8.05 16.42
N LEU A 72 8.18 -8.77 17.46
CA LEU A 72 6.95 -9.59 17.49
C LEU A 72 6.77 -10.47 16.22
N GLY A 73 7.88 -11.08 15.75
CA GLY A 73 7.89 -11.94 14.56
C GLY A 73 7.92 -11.20 13.21
N SER A 74 7.87 -9.88 13.18
CA SER A 74 7.91 -9.06 11.97
C SER A 74 9.20 -8.25 11.85
N ARG A 75 9.66 -8.04 10.60
CA ARG A 75 10.77 -7.12 10.28
C ARG A 75 10.29 -5.74 9.84
N SER A 76 8.98 -5.50 9.84
CA SER A 76 8.40 -4.22 9.43
C SER A 76 8.66 -3.13 10.46
N THR A 77 8.60 -1.88 9.99
CA THR A 77 8.60 -0.71 10.86
C THR A 77 7.17 -0.35 11.25
N PHE A 78 6.87 -0.31 12.53
CA PHE A 78 5.67 0.31 13.06
C PHE A 78 5.98 1.75 13.49
N HIS A 79 5.88 2.63 12.52
CA HIS A 79 6.34 4.02 12.64
C HIS A 79 5.67 4.80 13.79
N LYS A 80 4.37 4.58 14.06
CA LYS A 80 3.66 5.30 15.13
C LYS A 80 4.17 4.95 16.52
N ALA A 81 4.55 3.69 16.72
CA ALA A 81 5.11 3.23 17.99
C ALA A 81 6.64 3.35 18.05
N GLY A 82 7.31 3.72 16.95
CA GLY A 82 8.76 3.83 16.90
C GLY A 82 9.47 2.48 17.06
N VAL A 83 8.88 1.36 16.61
CA VAL A 83 9.42 0.01 16.80
C VAL A 83 9.56 -0.74 15.46
N GLY A 84 10.41 -1.78 15.46
CA GLY A 84 10.67 -2.62 14.29
C GLY A 84 11.52 -1.93 13.21
N GLY A 85 11.76 -2.62 12.11
CA GLY A 85 12.55 -2.10 10.99
C GLY A 85 13.95 -1.64 11.39
N ILE A 86 14.39 -0.51 10.87
CA ILE A 86 15.64 0.16 11.26
C ILE A 86 15.26 1.31 12.22
N GLU A 87 15.61 1.18 13.48
CA GLU A 87 15.38 2.18 14.55
C GLU A 87 13.92 2.64 14.71
N GLY A 88 12.94 1.84 14.28
CA GLY A 88 11.53 2.22 14.39
C GLY A 88 11.10 3.41 13.51
N LYS A 89 11.92 3.82 12.55
CA LYS A 89 11.72 5.02 11.74
C LYS A 89 11.69 4.70 10.24
N ALA A 90 11.21 5.65 9.45
CA ALA A 90 11.41 5.64 8.01
C ALA A 90 12.91 5.74 7.70
N ILE A 91 13.35 5.08 6.62
CA ILE A 91 14.72 5.15 6.15
C ILE A 91 15.09 6.61 5.87
N GLN A 92 16.24 7.02 6.36
CA GLN A 92 16.77 8.36 6.17
C GLN A 92 17.80 8.38 5.04
N ASP A 93 18.12 9.59 4.54
CA ASP A 93 19.18 9.77 3.57
C ASP A 93 20.51 9.29 4.16
N ASP A 94 21.39 8.77 3.31
CA ASP A 94 22.69 8.18 3.66
C ASP A 94 22.66 6.98 4.63
N GLN A 95 21.47 6.44 4.93
CA GLN A 95 21.33 5.27 5.81
C GLN A 95 21.65 3.97 5.07
N GLU A 96 22.41 3.10 5.71
CA GLU A 96 22.69 1.75 5.20
C GLU A 96 21.56 0.78 5.53
N ILE A 97 21.14 -0.02 4.52
CA ILE A 97 20.13 -1.05 4.66
C ILE A 97 20.80 -2.42 4.61
N PRO A 98 20.85 -3.19 5.71
CA PRO A 98 21.42 -4.53 5.70
C PRO A 98 20.48 -5.50 4.99
N ILE A 99 21.03 -6.39 4.14
CA ILE A 99 20.29 -7.48 3.50
C ILE A 99 20.96 -8.83 3.76
N ASN A 100 20.12 -9.87 3.82
CA ASN A 100 20.58 -11.24 4.03
C ASN A 100 21.27 -11.81 2.79
N LYS A 101 22.09 -12.83 2.99
CA LYS A 101 22.61 -13.65 1.90
C LYS A 101 21.50 -14.54 1.36
N SER A 102 21.42 -14.68 0.05
CA SER A 102 20.47 -15.57 -0.59
C SER A 102 21.02 -16.14 -1.90
N LYS A 103 20.48 -17.28 -2.33
CA LYS A 103 20.60 -17.75 -3.71
C LYS A 103 19.66 -16.88 -4.56
N SER A 104 20.18 -16.29 -5.60
CA SER A 104 19.45 -15.37 -6.47
C SER A 104 18.97 -16.12 -7.72
N ILE A 105 17.73 -15.88 -8.11
CA ILE A 105 17.19 -16.35 -9.39
C ILE A 105 16.84 -15.11 -10.22
N ILE A 106 17.59 -14.93 -11.31
CA ILE A 106 17.41 -13.84 -12.26
C ILE A 106 16.36 -14.25 -13.30
N GLY A 107 15.64 -13.26 -13.86
CA GLY A 107 14.74 -13.47 -15.00
C GLY A 107 13.37 -14.07 -14.64
N ARG A 108 13.02 -14.20 -13.37
CA ARG A 108 11.66 -14.53 -12.97
C ARG A 108 10.73 -13.37 -13.33
N LYS A 109 9.65 -13.67 -14.02
CA LYS A 109 8.61 -12.69 -14.40
C LYS A 109 7.26 -13.13 -13.90
N ILE A 110 6.43 -12.17 -13.51
CA ILE A 110 5.04 -12.42 -13.20
C ILE A 110 4.23 -12.50 -14.51
N LYS A 111 3.32 -13.47 -14.61
CA LYS A 111 2.37 -13.58 -15.73
C LYS A 111 1.56 -12.30 -15.85
N LYS A 112 1.36 -11.79 -17.06
CA LYS A 112 0.62 -10.54 -17.31
C LYS A 112 -0.76 -10.52 -16.65
N ASP A 113 -1.47 -11.64 -16.69
CA ASP A 113 -2.83 -11.76 -16.14
C ASP A 113 -2.85 -11.79 -14.61
N SER A 114 -1.69 -12.04 -13.98
CA SER A 114 -1.53 -12.01 -12.53
C SER A 114 -1.10 -10.63 -11.99
N ILE A 115 -0.79 -9.68 -12.87
CA ILE A 115 -0.44 -8.31 -12.46
C ILE A 115 -1.72 -7.53 -12.22
N PRO A 116 -1.89 -6.91 -11.03
CA PRO A 116 -3.07 -6.10 -10.74
C PRO A 116 -3.24 -4.96 -11.75
N LYS A 117 -4.48 -4.74 -12.19
CA LYS A 117 -4.80 -3.63 -13.09
C LYS A 117 -5.01 -2.35 -12.29
N PHE A 118 -4.04 -1.46 -12.35
CA PHE A 118 -4.11 -0.17 -11.68
C PHE A 118 -5.04 0.79 -12.43
N SER A 119 -5.80 1.58 -11.67
CA SER A 119 -6.64 2.63 -12.26
C SER A 119 -5.77 3.73 -12.89
N LYS A 120 -5.99 4.02 -14.15
CA LYS A 120 -5.32 5.12 -14.88
C LYS A 120 -6.00 6.47 -14.67
N GLY A 121 -7.23 6.51 -14.19
CA GLY A 121 -8.12 7.68 -14.18
C GLY A 121 -8.40 8.29 -12.80
N LYS A 122 -7.63 7.99 -11.77
CA LYS A 122 -7.90 8.44 -10.39
C LYS A 122 -9.25 7.94 -9.83
N LYS A 123 -9.87 6.94 -10.43
CA LYS A 123 -11.10 6.30 -9.97
C LYS A 123 -10.84 4.84 -9.67
N TRP A 124 -11.25 4.40 -8.48
CA TRP A 124 -11.10 3.04 -8.00
C TRP A 124 -12.47 2.45 -7.71
N GLU A 125 -12.80 1.34 -8.32
CA GLU A 125 -13.95 0.53 -7.90
C GLU A 125 -13.49 -0.40 -6.79
N VAL A 126 -14.10 -0.24 -5.59
CA VAL A 126 -13.75 -0.99 -4.38
C VAL A 126 -14.94 -1.83 -3.96
N GLU A 127 -14.76 -3.13 -3.88
CA GLU A 127 -15.78 -4.04 -3.41
C GLU A 127 -16.02 -3.86 -1.91
N VAL A 128 -17.27 -3.98 -1.50
CA VAL A 128 -17.72 -3.95 -0.10
C VAL A 128 -18.74 -5.03 0.16
N VAL A 129 -18.77 -5.54 1.38
CA VAL A 129 -19.84 -6.36 1.91
C VAL A 129 -20.63 -5.57 2.94
N LYS A 130 -21.88 -5.90 3.19
CA LYS A 130 -22.65 -5.33 4.28
C LYS A 130 -21.97 -5.57 5.61
N GLY A 131 -21.96 -4.57 6.47
CA GLY A 131 -21.38 -4.61 7.79
C GLY A 131 -22.42 -4.92 8.88
N PRO A 132 -22.01 -4.99 10.15
CA PRO A 132 -22.90 -5.37 11.25
C PRO A 132 -23.99 -4.33 11.57
N ASN A 133 -23.89 -3.12 11.03
CA ASN A 133 -24.85 -2.05 11.27
C ASN A 133 -25.44 -1.53 9.95
N ASP A 134 -25.59 -2.37 8.94
CA ASP A 134 -26.21 -1.98 7.68
C ASP A 134 -27.65 -1.52 7.87
N ASP A 135 -28.38 -2.11 8.83
CA ASP A 135 -29.76 -1.77 9.22
C ASP A 135 -29.90 -0.40 9.94
N TRP A 136 -28.79 0.33 10.18
CA TRP A 136 -28.79 1.70 10.70
C TRP A 136 -28.86 2.76 9.58
N ILE A 137 -28.66 2.34 8.34
CA ILE A 137 -28.76 3.18 7.14
C ILE A 137 -30.05 2.84 6.41
N ASP A 138 -30.77 3.84 5.93
CA ASP A 138 -31.97 3.66 5.14
C ASP A 138 -31.65 3.30 3.67
N ASP A 139 -32.67 2.92 2.91
CA ASP A 139 -32.54 2.57 1.49
C ASP A 139 -31.91 3.70 0.65
N ASN A 140 -32.20 4.96 0.98
CA ASN A 140 -31.65 6.12 0.26
C ASN A 140 -30.16 6.27 0.57
N GLY A 141 -29.76 6.09 1.83
CA GLY A 141 -28.35 6.11 2.25
C GLY A 141 -27.56 5.01 1.59
N HIS A 142 -28.10 3.79 1.51
CA HIS A 142 -27.46 2.67 0.78
C HIS A 142 -27.32 2.99 -0.71
N LYS A 143 -28.37 3.43 -1.37
CA LYS A 143 -28.34 3.83 -2.79
C LYS A 143 -27.36 4.97 -3.03
N MET A 144 -27.39 5.98 -2.18
CA MET A 144 -26.48 7.11 -2.24
C MET A 144 -25.02 6.66 -2.12
N PHE A 145 -24.68 5.82 -1.13
CA PHE A 145 -23.33 5.32 -0.91
C PHE A 145 -22.76 4.58 -2.11
N LEU A 146 -23.54 3.64 -2.66
CA LEU A 146 -23.12 2.80 -3.79
C LEU A 146 -23.10 3.56 -5.13
N ASN A 147 -23.92 4.64 -5.28
CA ASN A 147 -24.03 5.38 -6.53
C ASN A 147 -23.13 6.63 -6.60
N SER A 148 -22.51 7.04 -5.50
CA SER A 148 -21.67 8.23 -5.45
C SER A 148 -20.18 7.91 -5.68
N ASP A 149 -19.44 8.91 -6.17
CA ASP A 149 -17.98 8.91 -6.19
C ASP A 149 -17.49 9.58 -4.90
N TRP A 150 -16.70 8.87 -4.11
CA TRP A 150 -16.17 9.33 -2.83
C TRP A 150 -14.73 9.80 -2.97
N LYS A 151 -14.43 11.05 -2.65
CA LYS A 151 -13.09 11.61 -2.77
C LYS A 151 -12.24 11.30 -1.56
N LEU A 152 -11.05 10.71 -1.77
CA LEU A 152 -10.09 10.45 -0.70
C LEU A 152 -9.43 11.74 -0.22
N GLN A 153 -9.62 12.06 1.07
CA GLN A 153 -9.08 13.27 1.71
C GLN A 153 -7.56 13.21 1.90
N SER A 154 -6.92 14.37 1.93
CA SER A 154 -5.48 14.52 2.20
C SER A 154 -5.07 14.11 3.62
N LYS A 155 -6.00 14.16 4.57
CA LYS A 155 -5.78 13.75 5.97
C LYS A 155 -5.82 12.23 6.18
N SER A 156 -5.93 11.45 5.10
CA SER A 156 -5.94 10.00 5.14
C SER A 156 -4.55 9.43 5.39
N ASP A 157 -4.45 8.48 6.31
CA ASP A 157 -3.22 7.77 6.64
C ASP A 157 -3.50 6.28 6.92
N ARG A 158 -2.52 5.56 7.48
CA ARG A 158 -2.66 4.14 7.85
C ARG A 158 -3.66 3.86 8.98
N THR A 159 -4.16 4.88 9.66
CA THR A 159 -5.22 4.74 10.67
C THR A 159 -6.59 4.66 10.02
N GLY A 160 -6.85 5.52 9.02
CA GLY A 160 -8.13 5.55 8.34
C GLY A 160 -8.12 6.44 7.11
N TYR A 161 -8.83 6.00 6.09
CA TYR A 161 -9.04 6.73 4.85
C TYR A 161 -10.35 7.50 4.96
N ARG A 162 -10.25 8.82 5.13
CA ARG A 162 -11.40 9.73 5.21
C ARG A 162 -11.89 10.08 3.83
N LEU A 163 -13.21 10.06 3.66
CA LEU A 163 -13.84 10.31 2.38
C LEU A 163 -14.73 11.56 2.43
N ASP A 164 -14.69 12.33 1.36
CA ASP A 164 -15.65 13.40 1.09
C ASP A 164 -16.70 12.91 0.09
N GLY A 165 -17.95 13.20 0.35
CA GLY A 165 -19.06 12.82 -0.51
C GLY A 165 -20.41 13.35 0.00
N PRO A 166 -21.52 12.82 -0.49
CA PRO A 166 -22.85 13.23 -0.06
C PRO A 166 -23.13 12.88 1.41
N ASN A 167 -24.13 13.54 1.97
CA ASN A 167 -24.59 13.27 3.33
C ASN A 167 -25.35 11.94 3.39
N TRP A 168 -25.14 11.22 4.50
CA TRP A 168 -25.83 9.99 4.81
C TRP A 168 -27.28 10.27 5.27
N THR A 169 -28.16 9.37 4.91
CA THR A 169 -29.49 9.25 5.50
C THR A 169 -29.55 7.97 6.32
N PHE A 170 -30.24 8.05 7.46
CA PHE A 170 -30.22 7.02 8.48
C PHE A 170 -31.61 6.40 8.65
N ALA A 171 -31.65 5.13 8.96
CA ALA A 171 -32.88 4.42 9.30
C ALA A 171 -33.49 4.95 10.61
N GLU A 172 -34.79 4.76 10.77
CA GLU A 172 -35.51 5.20 11.97
C GLU A 172 -34.92 4.65 13.27
N LYS A 173 -34.39 3.44 13.24
CA LYS A 173 -33.62 2.82 14.33
C LYS A 173 -32.45 3.69 14.81
N ALA A 174 -31.75 4.33 13.92
CA ALA A 174 -30.61 5.21 14.26
C ALA A 174 -31.08 6.56 14.79
N LEU A 175 -32.21 7.05 14.31
CA LEU A 175 -32.78 8.34 14.72
C LEU A 175 -33.50 8.27 16.08
N ASN A 176 -34.09 7.13 16.42
CA ASN A 176 -34.90 6.88 17.63
C ASN A 176 -34.21 5.97 18.67
N LYS A 177 -32.87 5.89 18.62
CA LYS A 177 -32.10 5.07 19.55
C LYS A 177 -32.03 5.62 20.96
N GLY A 178 -31.67 4.79 21.95
CA GLY A 178 -31.49 5.21 23.33
C GLY A 178 -30.31 6.19 23.50
N LEU A 179 -30.36 7.02 24.54
CA LEU A 179 -29.33 8.05 24.84
C LEU A 179 -27.95 7.44 25.10
N GLU A 180 -27.89 6.18 25.54
CA GLU A 180 -26.64 5.45 25.76
C GLU A 180 -25.80 5.25 24.51
N HIS A 181 -26.41 5.35 23.32
CA HIS A 181 -25.73 5.31 22.04
C HIS A 181 -25.10 6.65 21.61
N GLY A 182 -25.30 7.72 22.39
CA GLY A 182 -24.86 9.06 22.01
C GLY A 182 -25.83 9.79 21.07
N ALA A 183 -25.59 11.10 20.88
CA ALA A 183 -26.55 12.02 20.23
C ALA A 183 -26.63 11.84 18.70
N GLU A 184 -25.49 11.58 18.03
CA GLU A 184 -25.45 11.52 16.57
C GLU A 184 -26.02 10.19 16.05
N PRO A 185 -26.80 10.17 14.97
CA PRO A 185 -27.35 8.95 14.39
C PRO A 185 -26.31 7.86 14.09
N SER A 186 -25.09 8.28 13.74
CA SER A 186 -23.94 7.40 13.45
C SER A 186 -23.28 6.78 14.68
N ASN A 187 -23.66 7.20 15.90
CA ASN A 187 -23.07 6.69 17.14
C ASN A 187 -23.80 5.43 17.63
N ILE A 188 -23.03 4.49 18.21
CA ILE A 188 -23.51 3.31 18.92
C ILE A 188 -22.69 3.07 20.18
N ILE A 189 -23.11 2.12 21.01
CA ILE A 189 -22.27 1.55 22.03
C ILE A 189 -21.05 0.90 21.37
N ASP A 190 -19.89 0.95 22.03
CA ASP A 190 -18.63 0.42 21.49
C ASP A 190 -18.75 -1.00 20.97
N GLN A 191 -18.21 -1.21 19.78
CA GLN A 191 -18.11 -2.51 19.12
C GLN A 191 -16.72 -2.74 18.56
N GLY A 192 -16.40 -4.01 18.23
CA GLY A 192 -15.16 -4.37 17.55
C GLY A 192 -15.14 -3.89 16.08
N TYR A 193 -14.01 -3.36 15.65
CA TYR A 193 -13.80 -2.93 14.28
C TYR A 193 -12.83 -3.85 13.53
N PRO A 194 -13.27 -4.55 12.49
CA PRO A 194 -12.33 -5.25 11.62
C PRO A 194 -11.55 -4.27 10.74
N ILE A 195 -10.38 -4.67 10.30
CA ILE A 195 -9.68 -3.96 9.21
C ILE A 195 -10.58 -3.96 7.98
N GLY A 196 -10.74 -2.81 7.34
CA GLY A 196 -11.67 -2.61 6.21
C GLY A 196 -13.05 -2.11 6.62
N ALA A 197 -13.37 -2.02 7.93
CA ALA A 197 -14.61 -1.40 8.38
C ALA A 197 -14.74 0.02 7.84
N ILE A 198 -15.92 0.37 7.32
CA ILE A 198 -16.26 1.72 6.91
C ILE A 198 -17.10 2.33 8.03
N ASN A 199 -16.44 3.08 8.91
CA ASN A 199 -17.10 3.77 10.00
C ASN A 199 -17.72 5.07 9.50
N ILE A 200 -18.90 5.41 10.03
CA ILE A 200 -19.53 6.70 9.77
C ILE A 200 -19.36 7.57 11.00
N ALA A 201 -18.46 8.55 10.93
CA ALA A 201 -18.23 9.52 11.98
C ALA A 201 -19.01 10.81 11.65
N GLY A 202 -20.21 10.96 12.23
CA GLY A 202 -21.19 11.98 11.82
C GLY A 202 -21.66 11.74 10.38
N GLN A 203 -21.11 12.50 9.44
CA GLN A 203 -21.38 12.36 8.00
C GLN A 203 -20.17 11.86 7.20
N THR A 204 -19.01 11.69 7.86
CA THR A 204 -17.76 11.34 7.18
C THR A 204 -17.53 9.83 7.22
N PRO A 205 -17.50 9.14 6.08
CA PRO A 205 -17.05 7.75 6.03
C PRO A 205 -15.54 7.67 6.25
N ILE A 206 -15.10 6.72 7.08
CA ILE A 206 -13.70 6.46 7.37
C ILE A 206 -13.44 4.96 7.19
N ILE A 207 -12.66 4.59 6.18
CA ILE A 207 -12.27 3.19 5.99
C ILE A 207 -11.10 2.92 6.93
N LEU A 208 -11.28 2.04 7.91
CA LEU A 208 -10.21 1.63 8.80
C LEU A 208 -9.24 0.73 8.07
N VAL A 209 -7.98 1.09 8.11
CA VAL A 209 -6.89 0.33 7.48
C VAL A 209 -5.93 -0.18 8.56
N ASN A 210 -4.73 -0.59 8.20
CA ASN A 210 -3.85 -1.42 9.02
C ASN A 210 -3.58 -0.94 10.46
N ASP A 211 -3.53 0.38 10.70
CA ASP A 211 -3.24 0.95 12.02
C ASP A 211 -4.50 1.59 12.64
N GLY A 212 -5.68 1.24 12.15
CA GLY A 212 -6.97 1.72 12.65
C GLY A 212 -7.27 1.19 14.05
N PRO A 213 -8.18 1.86 14.79
CA PRO A 213 -8.64 1.37 16.08
C PRO A 213 -9.37 0.03 15.92
N SER A 214 -9.24 -0.85 16.91
CA SER A 214 -9.91 -2.15 16.95
C SER A 214 -11.31 -2.10 17.58
N MET A 215 -11.67 -0.97 18.20
CA MET A 215 -12.96 -0.74 18.87
C MET A 215 -13.36 0.73 18.77
N GLY A 216 -14.65 1.00 18.86
CA GLY A 216 -15.19 2.35 18.98
C GLY A 216 -16.71 2.40 18.79
N GLY A 217 -17.26 3.61 18.95
CA GLY A 217 -18.68 3.90 19.04
C GLY A 217 -19.31 4.46 17.75
N PHE A 218 -18.83 4.05 16.57
CA PHE A 218 -19.45 4.42 15.29
C PHE A 218 -20.01 3.20 14.57
N ILE A 219 -21.11 3.39 13.85
CA ILE A 219 -21.69 2.34 13.02
C ILE A 219 -20.73 1.93 11.90
N VAL A 220 -20.83 0.65 11.50
CA VAL A 220 -20.10 0.04 10.40
C VAL A 220 -21.10 -0.55 9.41
N PRO A 221 -21.71 0.24 8.51
CA PRO A 221 -22.68 -0.28 7.55
C PRO A 221 -22.09 -1.14 6.45
N TYR A 222 -20.78 -0.96 6.18
CA TYR A 222 -20.05 -1.71 5.16
C TYR A 222 -18.64 -2.07 5.61
N THR A 223 -18.09 -3.13 5.01
CA THR A 223 -16.69 -3.53 5.21
C THR A 223 -16.05 -3.86 3.86
N VAL A 224 -14.84 -3.36 3.64
CA VAL A 224 -14.03 -3.71 2.46
C VAL A 224 -13.40 -5.09 2.69
N PRO A 225 -13.64 -6.09 1.82
CA PRO A 225 -13.03 -7.40 1.95
C PRO A 225 -11.52 -7.36 1.69
N SER A 226 -10.76 -8.23 2.35
CA SER A 226 -9.29 -8.26 2.28
C SER A 226 -8.74 -8.35 0.85
N ALA A 227 -9.44 -9.03 -0.06
CA ALA A 227 -9.07 -9.12 -1.47
C ALA A 227 -9.10 -7.78 -2.23
N ALA A 228 -9.80 -6.77 -1.70
CA ALA A 228 -9.86 -5.43 -2.29
C ALA A 228 -8.87 -4.43 -1.65
N PHE A 229 -8.18 -4.79 -0.56
CA PHE A 229 -7.26 -3.88 0.16
C PHE A 229 -6.13 -3.33 -0.69
N TRP A 230 -5.64 -4.10 -1.66
CA TRP A 230 -4.60 -3.62 -2.55
C TRP A 230 -5.03 -2.36 -3.32
N LYS A 231 -6.32 -2.19 -3.62
CA LYS A 231 -6.88 -1.00 -4.27
C LYS A 231 -6.78 0.21 -3.36
N LEU A 232 -7.12 0.04 -2.07
CA LEU A 232 -6.91 1.08 -1.05
C LEU A 232 -5.42 1.41 -0.92
N GLY A 233 -4.57 0.37 -0.92
CA GLY A 233 -3.12 0.53 -0.88
C GLY A 233 -2.56 1.35 -2.05
N GLN A 234 -3.23 1.38 -3.19
CA GLN A 234 -2.79 2.10 -4.38
C GLN A 234 -3.54 3.41 -4.63
N ALA A 235 -4.63 3.66 -3.91
CA ALA A 235 -5.33 4.94 -3.95
C ALA A 235 -4.53 6.03 -3.19
N LYS A 236 -4.61 7.26 -3.69
CA LYS A 236 -3.91 8.41 -3.12
C LYS A 236 -4.86 9.59 -2.90
N PRO A 237 -4.53 10.54 -2.00
CA PRO A 237 -5.35 11.71 -1.77
C PRO A 237 -5.76 12.41 -3.07
N GLY A 238 -7.05 12.71 -3.17
CA GLY A 238 -7.67 13.29 -4.37
C GLY A 238 -8.20 12.26 -5.38
N ASP A 239 -7.89 10.97 -5.24
CA ASP A 239 -8.54 9.91 -6.01
C ASP A 239 -10.00 9.73 -5.56
N GLN A 240 -10.82 9.18 -6.44
CA GLN A 240 -12.22 8.85 -6.19
C GLN A 240 -12.38 7.34 -5.97
N LEU A 241 -13.15 6.97 -4.97
CA LEU A 241 -13.56 5.60 -4.71
C LEU A 241 -15.04 5.45 -5.08
N LYS A 242 -15.37 4.44 -5.87
CA LYS A 242 -16.73 4.00 -6.16
C LYS A 242 -16.91 2.64 -5.51
N PHE A 243 -17.90 2.50 -4.67
CA PHE A 243 -18.14 1.24 -3.97
C PHE A 243 -19.08 0.33 -4.76
N LYS A 244 -18.78 -0.96 -4.70
CA LYS A 244 -19.59 -2.00 -5.32
C LYS A 244 -19.91 -3.08 -4.29
N GLU A 245 -21.18 -3.22 -3.96
CA GLU A 245 -21.60 -4.28 -3.06
C GLU A 245 -21.41 -5.65 -3.71
N VAL A 246 -20.89 -6.58 -2.94
CA VAL A 246 -20.74 -7.99 -3.31
C VAL A 246 -21.25 -8.87 -2.16
N SER A 247 -21.67 -10.11 -2.47
CA SER A 247 -22.03 -11.05 -1.43
C SER A 247 -20.81 -11.55 -0.65
N LEU A 248 -21.02 -12.12 0.53
CA LEU A 248 -19.95 -12.68 1.34
C LEU A 248 -19.25 -13.84 0.61
N GLU A 249 -20.01 -14.67 -0.08
CA GLU A 249 -19.50 -15.78 -0.91
C GLU A 249 -18.57 -15.24 -2.01
N LYS A 250 -18.99 -14.15 -2.70
CA LYS A 250 -18.18 -13.52 -3.72
C LYS A 250 -16.88 -12.94 -3.15
N ALA A 251 -16.94 -12.33 -1.98
CA ALA A 251 -15.75 -11.83 -1.29
C ALA A 251 -14.77 -12.97 -0.92
N GLN A 252 -15.27 -14.13 -0.51
CA GLN A 252 -14.47 -15.33 -0.24
C GLN A 252 -13.83 -15.90 -1.52
N GLU A 253 -14.57 -15.95 -2.62
CA GLU A 253 -14.02 -16.33 -3.94
C GLU A 253 -12.88 -15.40 -4.35
N MET A 254 -13.08 -14.09 -4.26
CA MET A 254 -12.04 -13.09 -4.57
C MET A 254 -10.78 -13.30 -3.75
N ARG A 255 -10.90 -13.63 -2.46
CA ARG A 255 -9.76 -13.94 -1.59
C ARG A 255 -9.04 -15.21 -2.05
N THR A 256 -9.77 -16.23 -2.44
CA THR A 256 -9.20 -17.47 -2.97
C THR A 256 -8.44 -17.21 -4.27
N GLU A 257 -9.05 -16.47 -5.20
CA GLU A 257 -8.41 -16.07 -6.46
C GLU A 257 -7.14 -15.25 -6.21
N GLN A 258 -7.17 -14.30 -5.28
CA GLN A 258 -5.99 -13.51 -4.91
C GLN A 258 -4.87 -14.40 -4.36
N THR A 259 -5.20 -15.36 -3.49
CA THR A 259 -4.22 -16.28 -2.92
C THR A 259 -3.55 -17.13 -4.02
N LEU A 260 -4.33 -17.62 -4.99
CA LEU A 260 -3.79 -18.35 -6.15
C LEU A 260 -2.92 -17.46 -7.03
N THR A 261 -3.35 -16.22 -7.27
CA THR A 261 -2.60 -15.23 -8.04
C THR A 261 -1.28 -14.83 -7.36
N CYS A 262 -1.24 -14.79 -6.04
CA CYS A 262 -0.03 -14.50 -5.27
C CYS A 262 0.85 -15.75 -5.02
N SER A 263 0.61 -16.85 -5.71
CA SER A 263 1.40 -18.09 -5.58
C SER A 263 2.52 -18.19 -6.63
N GLU A 264 3.42 -19.16 -6.45
CA GLU A 264 4.48 -19.44 -7.43
C GLU A 264 3.96 -19.80 -8.82
N LYS A 265 2.71 -20.27 -8.94
CA LYS A 265 2.05 -20.57 -10.22
C LYS A 265 1.91 -19.33 -11.14
N SER A 266 1.99 -18.15 -10.58
CA SER A 266 1.94 -16.87 -11.31
C SER A 266 3.30 -16.39 -11.81
N ILE A 267 4.37 -17.10 -11.46
CA ILE A 267 5.73 -16.80 -11.92
C ILE A 267 5.99 -17.54 -13.23
N LEU A 268 6.45 -16.80 -14.24
CA LEU A 268 7.04 -17.38 -15.43
C LEU A 268 8.53 -17.68 -15.13
N SER A 269 8.95 -18.93 -15.17
CA SER A 269 10.35 -19.24 -15.35
C SER A 269 10.66 -19.10 -16.84
N ASN A 270 11.66 -18.31 -17.21
CA ASN A 270 12.18 -18.39 -18.59
C ASN A 270 12.68 -19.82 -18.78
N SER A 271 12.13 -20.53 -19.75
CA SER A 271 12.56 -21.88 -20.16
C SER A 271 14.01 -21.93 -20.66
N GLN A 272 14.68 -20.79 -20.75
CA GLN A 272 16.09 -20.62 -21.09
C GLN A 272 17.01 -20.45 -19.88
N ILE A 273 16.49 -20.35 -18.69
CA ILE A 273 17.32 -20.64 -17.51
C ILE A 273 17.40 -22.17 -17.47
N ASN A 274 18.17 -22.71 -18.43
CA ASN A 274 18.66 -24.09 -18.34
C ASN A 274 19.09 -24.28 -16.88
N ASN A 275 18.84 -25.49 -16.33
CA ASN A 275 19.28 -26.03 -15.05
C ASN A 275 20.80 -25.93 -14.80
N GLU A 276 21.52 -25.05 -15.45
CA GLU A 276 22.73 -24.49 -14.92
C GLU A 276 22.31 -23.70 -13.69
N GLU A 277 22.16 -24.45 -12.57
CA GLU A 277 22.59 -23.89 -11.31
C GLU A 277 23.86 -23.13 -11.65
N THR A 278 23.74 -21.86 -11.95
CA THR A 278 24.89 -20.99 -11.91
C THR A 278 25.35 -21.03 -10.46
N ASN A 279 26.14 -22.04 -10.15
CA ASN A 279 27.03 -22.15 -9.00
C ASN A 279 27.95 -20.92 -8.94
N LYS A 280 27.66 -19.93 -9.69
CA LYS A 280 28.42 -18.74 -9.88
C LYS A 280 27.77 -17.66 -9.05
N THR A 281 28.39 -17.46 -7.97
CA THR A 281 28.34 -16.31 -7.10
C THR A 281 27.36 -16.48 -5.94
N LYS A 282 27.86 -17.09 -4.87
CA LYS A 282 27.39 -16.74 -3.53
C LYS A 282 27.51 -15.22 -3.40
N ILE A 283 26.46 -14.52 -3.69
CA ILE A 283 26.41 -13.07 -3.53
C ILE A 283 26.46 -12.82 -2.03
N LYS A 284 27.59 -12.35 -1.55
CA LYS A 284 27.72 -11.83 -0.18
C LYS A 284 27.22 -10.39 -0.20
N ILE A 285 25.93 -10.22 0.07
CA ILE A 285 25.33 -8.91 0.12
C ILE A 285 25.19 -8.53 1.58
N ASP A 286 25.84 -7.47 1.95
CA ASP A 286 25.83 -7.03 3.34
C ASP A 286 25.02 -5.75 3.53
N LYS A 287 25.08 -4.79 2.57
CA LYS A 287 24.48 -3.48 2.76
C LYS A 287 24.13 -2.76 1.46
N ILE A 288 23.12 -1.94 1.52
CA ILE A 288 22.76 -0.93 0.51
C ILE A 288 22.84 0.43 1.19
N LYS A 289 23.39 1.42 0.50
CA LYS A 289 23.44 2.79 0.99
C LYS A 289 22.49 3.67 0.19
N ILE A 290 21.63 4.41 0.88
CA ILE A 290 20.86 5.50 0.28
C ILE A 290 21.77 6.70 0.14
N ILE A 291 21.79 7.31 -1.04
CA ILE A 291 22.64 8.47 -1.33
C ILE A 291 21.73 9.67 -1.54
N ASP A 292 22.05 10.75 -0.85
CA ASP A 292 21.51 12.07 -1.14
C ASP A 292 22.28 12.69 -2.32
N PHE A 293 21.69 12.62 -3.52
CA PHE A 293 22.25 13.24 -4.73
C PHE A 293 22.04 14.74 -4.79
N ASP A 294 21.31 15.33 -3.85
CA ASP A 294 21.04 16.77 -3.85
C ASP A 294 22.31 17.60 -3.49
N LYS A 295 23.40 16.94 -3.04
CA LYS A 295 24.70 17.58 -2.82
C LYS A 295 25.51 17.84 -4.11
N GLU A 296 25.19 17.18 -5.22
CA GLU A 296 25.81 17.44 -6.53
C GLU A 296 24.85 18.25 -7.43
N LYS A 297 24.97 19.53 -7.28
CA LYS A 297 24.65 20.65 -8.22
C LYS A 297 23.91 20.31 -9.51
N LYS A 298 22.59 20.17 -9.51
CA LYS A 298 21.70 20.74 -10.56
C LYS A 298 20.19 20.50 -10.37
N ASN A 299 19.80 19.56 -9.51
CA ASN A 299 18.38 19.23 -9.32
C ASN A 299 17.74 19.84 -8.07
N GLU A 300 18.55 20.48 -7.23
CA GLU A 300 18.11 21.07 -5.96
C GLU A 300 17.01 22.13 -6.14
N ARG A 301 17.07 22.95 -7.18
CA ARG A 301 16.07 24.00 -7.43
C ARG A 301 14.71 23.46 -7.88
N MET A 302 14.67 22.35 -8.61
CA MET A 302 13.38 21.75 -9.06
C MET A 302 12.70 20.97 -7.93
N ARG A 303 13.45 20.21 -7.10
CA ARG A 303 12.91 19.48 -5.96
C ARG A 303 12.38 20.43 -4.89
N LYS A 304 13.13 21.45 -4.49
CA LYS A 304 12.66 22.48 -3.53
C LYS A 304 11.36 23.16 -4.02
N LYS A 305 11.31 23.59 -5.26
CA LYS A 305 10.07 24.19 -5.83
C LYS A 305 8.87 23.24 -5.89
N MET A 306 9.08 21.93 -6.11
CA MET A 306 7.99 20.95 -6.11
C MET A 306 7.54 20.58 -4.68
N ILE A 307 8.47 20.50 -3.74
CA ILE A 307 8.16 20.23 -2.33
C ILE A 307 7.40 21.42 -1.73
N GLU A 308 7.84 22.64 -1.98
CA GLU A 308 7.14 23.86 -1.54
C GLU A 308 5.76 24.03 -2.17
N LYS A 309 5.60 23.78 -3.48
CA LYS A 309 4.30 23.86 -4.16
C LYS A 309 3.28 22.80 -3.71
N ARG A 310 3.70 21.68 -3.10
CA ARG A 310 2.84 20.55 -2.73
C ARG A 310 2.72 20.29 -1.23
N GLY A 311 3.33 21.09 -0.38
CA GLY A 311 3.24 20.94 1.09
C GLY A 311 3.79 19.60 1.62
N MET A 312 4.58 18.87 0.84
CA MET A 312 5.13 17.58 1.24
C MET A 312 6.45 17.77 1.98
N LYS A 313 6.37 17.76 3.30
CA LYS A 313 7.54 17.62 4.17
C LYS A 313 7.76 16.12 4.41
N ASN A 314 8.87 15.56 3.93
CA ASN A 314 9.40 14.21 4.18
C ASN A 314 8.92 13.08 3.26
N ILE A 315 9.88 12.49 2.56
CA ILE A 315 9.78 11.21 1.86
C ILE A 315 9.86 10.10 2.92
N LYS A 316 8.85 9.24 2.99
CA LYS A 316 8.83 8.11 3.93
C LYS A 316 8.95 6.80 3.17
N VAL A 317 10.04 6.09 3.35
CA VAL A 317 10.18 4.69 2.95
C VAL A 317 9.66 3.82 4.10
N ARG A 318 8.73 2.92 3.85
CA ARG A 318 8.13 2.04 4.85
C ARG A 318 8.30 0.58 4.44
N PHE A 319 8.53 -0.27 5.42
CA PHE A 319 8.61 -1.71 5.27
C PHE A 319 7.40 -2.38 5.91
N PHE A 320 6.87 -3.41 5.29
CA PHE A 320 5.88 -4.33 5.82
C PHE A 320 6.52 -5.62 6.29
#